data_bc0449a9eff8b101f1952ba9ef64a064
#
_entry.id   bc0449a9eff8b101f1952ba9ef64a064
#
_cell.length_a   1.000
_cell.length_b   1.000
_cell.length_c   1.000
_cell.angle_alpha   90.00
_cell.angle_beta   90.00
_cell.angle_gamma   90.00
#
_symmetry.space_group_name_H-M   'P 1'
#
loop_
_entity.id
_entity.type
_entity.pdbx_description
1 polymer ?
#
loop_
_entity_poly.entity_id
_entity_poly.type
_entity_poly.pdbx_seq_one_letter_code
_entity_poly.pdbx_strand_id
1 'polypeptide(L)'
;MNVLILGSGGREHAIAWKVKQSEKCTNLFCLPGNPGTAQIATNVAAGVKDFEAIKKCVLENNIEIVIVGPEDPLVFGLKDMFAADEQLKDVLFVGPSKNGAQLEGSKDFAKEFMTRHNIPTAAYKSFTKETLEEADAFLEQLEAPYVLKADGLAAGKGVLILESLEEAKAELRNMMGGKFGAAGNTVVIEQFLKGIEVSVFVLTSGKDYLILPEAKDSIERR
;
A
#
# COMPACT_ATOMS: atom_id res chain seq x y z
N MET A 1 -5.82 26.09 -6.23
CA MET A 1 -5.88 25.24 -5.04
C MET A 1 -4.47 24.95 -4.55
N ASN A 2 -4.29 24.92 -3.23
CA ASN A 2 -3.04 24.49 -2.61
C ASN A 2 -3.12 22.98 -2.37
N VAL A 3 -2.14 22.24 -2.89
CA VAL A 3 -2.13 20.77 -2.89
C VAL A 3 -0.93 20.27 -2.11
N LEU A 4 -1.15 19.32 -1.20
CA LEU A 4 -0.09 18.59 -0.50
C LEU A 4 -0.04 17.13 -0.97
N ILE A 5 1.14 16.67 -1.36
CA ILE A 5 1.39 15.26 -1.67
C ILE A 5 2.25 14.67 -0.56
N LEU A 6 1.78 13.61 0.06
CA LEU A 6 2.53 12.86 1.07
C LEU A 6 3.34 11.74 0.40
N GLY A 7 4.63 11.70 0.71
CA GLY A 7 5.56 10.69 0.23
C GLY A 7 6.80 11.27 -0.44
N SER A 8 7.74 10.39 -0.82
CA SER A 8 9.06 10.77 -1.33
C SER A 8 9.55 9.90 -2.49
N GLY A 9 8.74 8.97 -2.95
CA GLY A 9 9.10 8.02 -4.01
C GLY A 9 8.92 8.58 -5.43
N GLY A 10 9.26 7.77 -6.42
CA GLY A 10 9.05 8.09 -7.83
C GLY A 10 7.58 8.26 -8.21
N ARG A 11 6.69 7.49 -7.57
CA ARG A 11 5.23 7.59 -7.73
C ARG A 11 4.74 8.98 -7.31
N GLU A 12 5.13 9.43 -6.13
CA GLU A 12 4.75 10.76 -5.63
C GLU A 12 5.34 11.88 -6.48
N HIS A 13 6.56 11.71 -6.99
CA HIS A 13 7.15 12.67 -7.94
C HIS A 13 6.35 12.74 -9.25
N ALA A 14 5.94 11.61 -9.80
CA ALA A 14 5.11 11.57 -11.02
C ALA A 14 3.75 12.24 -10.81
N ILE A 15 3.10 11.99 -9.67
CA ILE A 15 1.85 12.66 -9.28
C ILE A 15 2.08 14.17 -9.15
N ALA A 16 3.14 14.60 -8.46
CA ALA A 16 3.50 16.02 -8.29
C ALA A 16 3.71 16.70 -9.64
N TRP A 17 4.48 16.06 -10.52
CA TRP A 17 4.73 16.57 -11.88
C TRP A 17 3.43 16.75 -12.68
N LYS A 18 2.50 15.79 -12.57
CA LYS A 18 1.21 15.87 -13.27
C LYS A 18 0.29 16.92 -12.65
N VAL A 19 0.20 16.99 -11.32
CA VAL A 19 -0.62 17.98 -10.60
C VAL A 19 -0.12 19.41 -10.89
N LYS A 20 1.19 19.62 -10.97
CA LYS A 20 1.79 20.94 -11.27
C LYS A 20 1.36 21.50 -12.63
N GLN A 21 1.00 20.65 -13.58
CA GLN A 21 0.52 21.07 -14.91
C GLN A 21 -0.94 21.57 -14.91
N SER A 22 -1.67 21.33 -13.82
CA SER A 22 -3.05 21.76 -13.71
C SER A 22 -3.16 23.26 -13.43
N GLU A 23 -3.94 23.98 -14.21
CA GLU A 23 -4.26 25.39 -13.97
C GLU A 23 -4.99 25.61 -12.62
N LYS A 24 -5.58 24.57 -12.06
CA LYS A 24 -6.21 24.60 -10.73
C LYS A 24 -5.20 24.51 -9.58
N CYS A 25 -3.97 24.08 -9.83
CA CYS A 25 -2.93 23.98 -8.82
C CYS A 25 -2.20 25.33 -8.68
N THR A 26 -2.47 26.04 -7.60
CA THR A 26 -1.81 27.33 -7.29
C THR A 26 -0.45 27.09 -6.65
N ASN A 27 -0.43 26.35 -5.53
CA ASN A 27 0.81 25.98 -4.83
C ASN A 27 0.83 24.46 -4.63
N LEU A 28 2.01 23.88 -4.79
CA LEU A 28 2.24 22.46 -4.63
C LEU A 28 3.28 22.23 -3.54
N PHE A 29 2.95 21.35 -2.60
CA PHE A 29 3.81 20.94 -1.50
C PHE A 29 3.99 19.41 -1.54
N CYS A 30 5.18 18.96 -1.11
CA CYS A 30 5.47 17.53 -0.94
C CYS A 30 6.05 17.31 0.46
N LEU A 31 5.59 16.29 1.18
CA LEU A 31 6.04 15.97 2.53
C LEU A 31 6.40 14.46 2.62
N PRO A 32 7.66 14.11 2.83
CA PRO A 32 8.85 14.95 2.85
C PRO A 32 9.30 15.43 1.45
N GLY A 33 8.81 14.81 0.37
CA GLY A 33 9.30 15.02 -0.98
C GLY A 33 10.71 14.43 -1.21
N ASN A 34 11.31 14.78 -2.35
CA ASN A 34 12.64 14.34 -2.77
C ASN A 34 13.32 15.43 -3.60
N PRO A 35 14.61 15.26 -4.03
CA PRO A 35 15.28 16.26 -4.85
C PRO A 35 14.58 16.60 -6.18
N GLY A 36 13.85 15.65 -6.77
CA GLY A 36 13.07 15.89 -7.98
C GLY A 36 11.83 16.74 -7.72
N THR A 37 11.08 16.45 -6.64
CA THR A 37 9.92 17.26 -6.25
C THR A 37 10.32 18.68 -5.84
N ALA A 38 11.51 18.89 -5.28
CA ALA A 38 12.04 20.22 -4.93
C ALA A 38 12.19 21.15 -6.13
N GLN A 39 12.23 20.62 -7.36
CA GLN A 39 12.30 21.43 -8.59
C GLN A 39 10.94 21.98 -9.03
N ILE A 40 9.85 21.40 -8.56
CA ILE A 40 8.49 21.70 -9.02
C ILE A 40 7.50 22.03 -7.89
N ALA A 41 7.87 21.78 -6.65
CA ALA A 41 7.05 21.95 -5.45
C ALA A 41 7.90 22.44 -4.27
N THR A 42 7.26 22.85 -3.19
CA THR A 42 7.91 23.12 -1.91
C THR A 42 7.95 21.83 -1.09
N ASN A 43 9.15 21.34 -0.79
CA ASN A 43 9.30 20.20 0.10
C ASN A 43 9.22 20.64 1.57
N VAL A 44 8.48 19.88 2.39
CA VAL A 44 8.31 20.11 3.84
C VAL A 44 8.99 18.98 4.60
N ALA A 45 9.98 19.32 5.41
CA ALA A 45 10.80 18.34 6.13
C ALA A 45 10.04 17.76 7.34
N ALA A 46 9.22 16.72 7.10
CA ALA A 46 8.55 15.96 8.15
C ALA A 46 8.29 14.52 7.67
N GLY A 47 8.10 13.59 8.61
CA GLY A 47 7.77 12.20 8.29
C GLY A 47 6.30 12.01 7.92
N VAL A 48 6.01 11.09 7.01
CA VAL A 48 4.62 10.78 6.60
C VAL A 48 3.75 10.18 7.72
N LYS A 49 4.36 9.77 8.83
CA LYS A 49 3.67 9.28 10.04
C LYS A 49 3.57 10.33 11.15
N ASP A 50 4.16 11.49 10.96
CA ASP A 50 4.07 12.62 11.89
C ASP A 50 2.77 13.41 11.59
N PHE A 51 1.66 12.94 12.16
CA PHE A 51 0.35 13.49 11.89
C PHE A 51 0.20 14.94 12.40
N GLU A 52 0.91 15.30 13.45
CA GLU A 52 0.92 16.68 13.95
C GLU A 52 1.65 17.61 12.99
N ALA A 53 2.79 17.19 12.46
CA ALA A 53 3.51 17.96 11.44
C ALA A 53 2.70 18.09 10.15
N ILE A 54 1.98 17.03 9.74
CA ILE A 54 1.08 17.05 8.58
C ILE A 54 -0.05 18.07 8.82
N LYS A 55 -0.74 18.01 9.98
CA LYS A 55 -1.79 18.96 10.36
C LYS A 55 -1.25 20.40 10.32
N LYS A 56 -0.11 20.63 10.93
CA LYS A 56 0.55 21.94 10.93
C LYS A 56 0.80 22.45 9.52
N CYS A 57 1.39 21.60 8.64
CA CYS A 57 1.63 21.93 7.25
C CYS A 57 0.34 22.33 6.51
N VAL A 58 -0.74 21.57 6.73
CA VAL A 58 -2.05 21.82 6.11
C VAL A 58 -2.60 23.19 6.50
N LEU A 59 -2.57 23.52 7.79
CA LEU A 59 -3.13 24.76 8.32
C LEU A 59 -2.27 25.98 7.92
N GLU A 60 -0.96 25.91 8.06
CA GLU A 60 -0.04 27.02 7.75
C GLU A 60 0.00 27.38 6.26
N ASN A 61 -0.23 26.40 5.38
CA ASN A 61 -0.17 26.61 3.94
C ASN A 61 -1.56 26.63 3.27
N ASN A 62 -2.63 26.66 4.08
CA ASN A 62 -4.01 26.64 3.57
C ASN A 62 -4.23 25.55 2.52
N ILE A 63 -3.81 24.32 2.82
CA ILE A 63 -3.95 23.17 1.91
C ILE A 63 -5.43 22.81 1.75
N GLU A 64 -5.87 22.70 0.52
CA GLU A 64 -7.25 22.35 0.15
C GLU A 64 -7.38 20.88 -0.27
N ILE A 65 -6.28 20.27 -0.76
CA ILE A 65 -6.26 18.86 -1.18
C ILE A 65 -5.03 18.18 -0.62
N VAL A 66 -5.21 17.02 0.02
CA VAL A 66 -4.12 16.11 0.42
C VAL A 66 -4.21 14.84 -0.42
N ILE A 67 -3.10 14.47 -1.06
CA ILE A 67 -2.93 13.23 -1.83
C ILE A 67 -1.91 12.36 -1.11
N VAL A 68 -2.31 11.16 -0.72
CA VAL A 68 -1.42 10.24 0.01
C VAL A 68 -0.84 9.21 -0.97
N GLY A 69 0.47 9.23 -1.14
CA GLY A 69 1.18 8.29 -2.01
C GLY A 69 1.45 6.93 -1.36
N PRO A 70 2.09 6.87 -0.16
CA PRO A 70 2.36 5.62 0.53
C PRO A 70 1.16 5.12 1.34
N GLU A 71 1.10 3.82 1.55
CA GLU A 71 0.04 3.15 2.29
C GLU A 71 0.11 3.37 3.81
N ASP A 72 1.30 3.51 4.36
CA ASP A 72 1.55 3.62 5.81
C ASP A 72 0.64 4.64 6.52
N PRO A 73 0.58 5.93 6.11
CA PRO A 73 -0.27 6.92 6.79
C PRO A 73 -1.75 6.54 6.79
N LEU A 74 -2.20 5.86 5.74
CA LEU A 74 -3.60 5.44 5.60
C LEU A 74 -3.93 4.29 6.56
N VAL A 75 -3.05 3.29 6.63
CA VAL A 75 -3.17 2.16 7.57
C VAL A 75 -3.12 2.64 9.02
N PHE A 76 -2.33 3.68 9.31
CA PHE A 76 -2.27 4.29 10.65
C PHE A 76 -3.42 5.26 10.93
N GLY A 77 -4.31 5.54 9.97
CA GLY A 77 -5.57 6.26 10.18
C GLY A 77 -5.49 7.77 9.97
N LEU A 78 -4.59 8.26 9.11
CA LEU A 78 -4.47 9.69 8.82
C LEU A 78 -5.81 10.29 8.33
N LYS A 79 -6.53 9.60 7.43
CA LYS A 79 -7.84 10.08 6.97
C LYS A 79 -8.86 10.19 8.07
N ASP A 80 -8.88 9.23 8.99
CA ASP A 80 -9.82 9.20 10.11
C ASP A 80 -9.52 10.36 11.07
N MET A 81 -8.24 10.70 11.27
CA MET A 81 -7.83 11.88 12.01
C MET A 81 -8.32 13.17 11.33
N PHE A 82 -8.17 13.29 10.01
CA PHE A 82 -8.69 14.45 9.26
C PHE A 82 -10.21 14.58 9.41
N ALA A 83 -10.94 13.49 9.32
CA ALA A 83 -12.39 13.48 9.44
C ALA A 83 -12.90 13.84 10.84
N ALA A 84 -12.12 13.54 11.88
CA ALA A 84 -12.45 13.84 13.27
C ALA A 84 -12.03 15.24 13.70
N ASP A 85 -11.17 15.91 12.96
CA ASP A 85 -10.63 17.23 13.32
C ASP A 85 -11.44 18.35 12.66
N GLU A 86 -12.05 19.22 13.47
CA GLU A 86 -12.88 20.35 12.99
C GLU A 86 -12.14 21.31 12.03
N GLN A 87 -10.81 21.40 12.13
CA GLN A 87 -10.00 22.27 11.27
C GLN A 87 -9.62 21.61 9.95
N LEU A 88 -9.73 20.29 9.84
CA LEU A 88 -9.27 19.50 8.69
C LEU A 88 -10.39 18.81 7.92
N LYS A 89 -11.58 18.68 8.51
CA LYS A 89 -12.70 17.90 7.95
C LYS A 89 -13.15 18.32 6.54
N ASP A 90 -12.94 19.59 6.19
CA ASP A 90 -13.32 20.15 4.89
C ASP A 90 -12.19 20.06 3.83
N VAL A 91 -11.00 19.59 4.23
CA VAL A 91 -9.89 19.35 3.30
C VAL A 91 -10.20 18.12 2.46
N LEU A 92 -10.13 18.25 1.14
CA LEU A 92 -10.28 17.11 0.23
C LEU A 92 -9.14 16.13 0.45
N PHE A 93 -9.47 14.89 0.80
CA PHE A 93 -8.49 13.87 1.15
C PHE A 93 -8.56 12.70 0.16
N VAL A 94 -7.50 12.52 -0.64
CA VAL A 94 -7.37 11.41 -1.58
C VAL A 94 -6.65 10.25 -0.90
N GLY A 95 -7.42 9.26 -0.52
CA GLY A 95 -6.97 8.05 0.18
C GLY A 95 -8.13 7.42 0.97
N PRO A 96 -8.08 6.12 1.24
CA PRO A 96 -9.10 5.41 2.02
C PRO A 96 -9.00 5.75 3.53
N SER A 97 -10.07 5.46 4.26
CA SER A 97 -10.05 5.40 5.72
C SER A 97 -9.16 4.26 6.21
N LYS A 98 -8.83 4.25 7.51
CA LYS A 98 -8.08 3.15 8.14
C LYS A 98 -8.70 1.78 7.85
N ASN A 99 -10.03 1.69 7.89
CA ASN A 99 -10.73 0.45 7.58
C ASN A 99 -10.54 0.02 6.12
N GLY A 100 -10.67 0.95 5.17
CA GLY A 100 -10.42 0.64 3.74
C GLY A 100 -8.95 0.35 3.44
N ALA A 101 -8.03 1.00 4.14
CA ALA A 101 -6.59 0.78 3.99
C ALA A 101 -6.13 -0.62 4.43
N GLN A 102 -6.95 -1.38 5.18
CA GLN A 102 -6.65 -2.77 5.52
C GLN A 102 -6.54 -3.67 4.29
N LEU A 103 -7.18 -3.33 3.17
CA LEU A 103 -7.05 -4.07 1.91
C LEU A 103 -5.60 -4.09 1.38
N GLU A 104 -4.79 -3.09 1.75
CA GLU A 104 -3.36 -3.07 1.46
C GLU A 104 -2.54 -3.47 2.70
N GLY A 105 -2.99 -3.06 3.88
CA GLY A 105 -2.28 -3.27 5.14
C GLY A 105 -2.22 -4.71 5.62
N SER A 106 -3.17 -5.57 5.22
CA SER A 106 -3.22 -7.00 5.54
C SER A 106 -3.62 -7.79 4.31
N LYS A 107 -2.77 -8.70 3.91
CA LYS A 107 -3.01 -9.60 2.77
C LYS A 107 -4.11 -10.62 3.10
N ASP A 108 -4.12 -11.10 4.33
CA ASP A 108 -5.14 -12.01 4.85
C ASP A 108 -6.52 -11.35 4.80
N PHE A 109 -6.65 -10.13 5.34
CA PHE A 109 -7.89 -9.37 5.27
C PHE A 109 -8.34 -9.13 3.80
N ALA A 110 -7.39 -8.77 2.91
CA ALA A 110 -7.69 -8.56 1.50
C ALA A 110 -8.21 -9.85 0.83
N LYS A 111 -7.60 -10.99 1.13
CA LYS A 111 -8.01 -12.30 0.60
C LYS A 111 -9.40 -12.72 1.11
N GLU A 112 -9.66 -12.55 2.40
CA GLU A 112 -10.98 -12.77 2.98
C GLU A 112 -12.05 -11.86 2.35
N PHE A 113 -11.72 -10.59 2.16
CA PHE A 113 -12.60 -9.64 1.48
C PHE A 113 -12.91 -10.09 0.06
N MET A 114 -11.90 -10.46 -0.73
CA MET A 114 -12.09 -10.95 -2.10
C MET A 114 -12.95 -12.20 -2.15
N THR A 115 -12.70 -13.15 -1.26
CA THR A 115 -13.51 -14.38 -1.15
C THR A 115 -14.96 -14.07 -0.82
N ARG A 116 -15.21 -13.23 0.17
CA ARG A 116 -16.55 -12.84 0.62
C ARG A 116 -17.35 -12.11 -0.46
N HIS A 117 -16.69 -11.38 -1.33
CA HIS A 117 -17.31 -10.61 -2.40
C HIS A 117 -17.20 -11.27 -3.78
N ASN A 118 -16.75 -12.53 -3.87
CA ASN A 118 -16.55 -13.28 -5.12
C ASN A 118 -15.63 -12.54 -6.12
N ILE A 119 -14.61 -11.84 -5.62
CA ILE A 119 -13.59 -11.19 -6.45
C ILE A 119 -12.54 -12.25 -6.80
N PRO A 120 -12.24 -12.47 -8.09
CA PRO A 120 -11.24 -13.45 -8.51
C PRO A 120 -9.87 -13.16 -7.88
N THR A 121 -9.27 -14.18 -7.30
CA THR A 121 -7.93 -14.13 -6.72
C THR A 121 -7.28 -15.51 -6.77
N ALA A 122 -5.95 -15.59 -6.58
CA ALA A 122 -5.26 -16.88 -6.43
C ALA A 122 -5.82 -17.67 -5.24
N ALA A 123 -5.92 -18.97 -5.38
CA ALA A 123 -6.21 -19.85 -4.25
C ALA A 123 -5.17 -19.61 -3.14
N TYR A 124 -5.62 -19.55 -1.90
CA TYR A 124 -4.75 -19.19 -0.78
C TYR A 124 -5.20 -19.86 0.52
N LYS A 125 -4.31 -19.88 1.49
CA LYS A 125 -4.61 -20.13 2.89
C LYS A 125 -3.61 -19.36 3.78
N SER A 126 -4.10 -18.87 4.91
CA SER A 126 -3.29 -18.13 5.89
C SER A 126 -2.93 -19.02 7.06
N PHE A 127 -1.72 -18.87 7.58
CA PHE A 127 -1.16 -19.70 8.64
C PHE A 127 -0.40 -18.85 9.64
N THR A 128 -0.37 -19.34 10.88
CA THR A 128 0.41 -18.79 11.99
C THR A 128 1.39 -19.85 12.52
N LYS A 129 2.19 -19.50 13.52
CA LYS A 129 3.11 -20.48 14.16
C LYS A 129 2.37 -21.70 14.73
N GLU A 130 1.15 -21.48 15.22
CA GLU A 130 0.32 -22.53 15.81
C GLU A 130 -0.22 -23.51 14.77
N THR A 131 -0.28 -23.11 13.50
CA THR A 131 -0.80 -23.91 12.38
C THR A 131 0.29 -24.31 11.38
N LEU A 132 1.57 -24.36 11.83
CA LEU A 132 2.70 -24.64 10.94
C LEU A 132 2.63 -26.01 10.28
N GLU A 133 2.16 -27.05 10.99
CA GLU A 133 1.99 -28.40 10.45
C GLU A 133 0.92 -28.42 9.32
N GLU A 134 -0.15 -27.65 9.50
CA GLU A 134 -1.17 -27.50 8.45
C GLU A 134 -0.62 -26.73 7.24
N ALA A 135 0.26 -25.76 7.47
CA ALA A 135 0.92 -25.01 6.41
C ALA A 135 1.86 -25.90 5.58
N ASP A 136 2.61 -26.77 6.23
CA ASP A 136 3.46 -27.77 5.56
C ASP A 136 2.61 -28.71 4.69
N ALA A 137 1.49 -29.23 5.24
CA ALA A 137 0.57 -30.09 4.51
C ALA A 137 -0.13 -29.35 3.34
N PHE A 138 -0.38 -28.05 3.47
CA PHE A 138 -0.94 -27.25 2.39
C PHE A 138 0.09 -27.03 1.26
N LEU A 139 1.34 -26.75 1.61
CA LEU A 139 2.42 -26.63 0.62
C LEU A 139 2.59 -27.93 -0.19
N GLU A 140 2.45 -29.10 0.42
CA GLU A 140 2.53 -30.40 -0.27
C GLU A 140 1.41 -30.63 -1.30
N GLN A 141 0.30 -29.88 -1.23
CA GLN A 141 -0.83 -29.94 -2.15
C GLN A 141 -0.67 -28.98 -3.34
N LEU A 142 0.29 -28.05 -3.26
CA LEU A 142 0.55 -27.07 -4.32
C LEU A 142 1.63 -27.55 -5.26
N GLU A 143 1.63 -26.99 -6.47
CA GLU A 143 2.71 -27.13 -7.44
C GLU A 143 3.62 -25.91 -7.41
N ALA A 144 4.92 -26.12 -7.66
CA ALA A 144 5.88 -25.01 -7.78
C ALA A 144 5.54 -24.09 -8.99
N PRO A 145 5.88 -22.80 -8.90
CA PRO A 145 6.52 -22.10 -7.78
C PRO A 145 5.58 -21.86 -6.61
N TYR A 146 6.14 -21.91 -5.39
CA TYR A 146 5.42 -21.64 -4.14
C TYR A 146 5.48 -20.16 -3.79
N VAL A 147 4.34 -19.53 -3.49
CA VAL A 147 4.27 -18.11 -3.14
C VAL A 147 3.93 -17.94 -1.66
N LEU A 148 4.87 -17.39 -0.91
CA LEU A 148 4.73 -17.08 0.50
C LEU A 148 4.74 -15.58 0.70
N LYS A 149 3.75 -15.05 1.41
CA LYS A 149 3.61 -13.61 1.68
C LYS A 149 3.48 -13.36 3.18
N ALA A 150 4.40 -12.59 3.75
CA ALA A 150 4.20 -12.07 5.11
C ALA A 150 2.97 -11.16 5.12
N ASP A 151 2.08 -11.33 6.10
CA ASP A 151 0.96 -10.44 6.29
C ASP A 151 1.43 -9.10 6.85
N GLY A 152 0.78 -8.03 6.45
CA GLY A 152 1.19 -6.68 6.87
C GLY A 152 2.22 -6.01 5.94
N LEU A 153 2.63 -4.82 6.37
CA LEU A 153 3.55 -3.96 5.62
C LEU A 153 5.00 -4.43 5.79
N ALA A 154 5.58 -4.95 4.73
CA ALA A 154 6.96 -5.46 4.69
C ALA A 154 7.83 -4.71 3.66
N ALA A 155 7.46 -3.49 3.27
CA ALA A 155 8.18 -2.62 2.33
C ALA A 155 8.55 -3.35 1.00
N GLY A 156 7.64 -4.15 0.47
CA GLY A 156 7.83 -4.92 -0.77
C GLY A 156 8.74 -6.17 -0.63
N LYS A 157 9.28 -6.46 0.56
CA LYS A 157 10.21 -7.57 0.80
C LYS A 157 9.55 -8.83 1.37
N GLY A 158 8.27 -8.74 1.72
CA GLY A 158 7.54 -9.83 2.38
C GLY A 158 6.97 -10.88 1.43
N VAL A 159 7.33 -10.90 0.14
CA VAL A 159 6.87 -11.88 -0.84
C VAL A 159 8.04 -12.71 -1.31
N LEU A 160 7.91 -14.03 -1.21
CA LEU A 160 8.88 -15.01 -1.68
C LEU A 160 8.23 -15.91 -2.72
N ILE A 161 8.95 -16.19 -3.81
CA ILE A 161 8.56 -17.14 -4.85
C ILE A 161 9.67 -18.19 -4.91
N LEU A 162 9.32 -19.43 -4.65
CA LEU A 162 10.27 -20.50 -4.36
C LEU A 162 9.99 -21.71 -5.25
N GLU A 163 11.04 -22.30 -5.79
CA GLU A 163 10.95 -23.36 -6.78
C GLU A 163 10.95 -24.78 -6.16
N SER A 164 11.33 -24.91 -4.89
CA SER A 164 11.35 -26.21 -4.22
C SER A 164 10.51 -26.22 -2.94
N LEU A 165 9.89 -27.36 -2.64
CA LEU A 165 9.07 -27.56 -1.46
C LEU A 165 9.90 -27.42 -0.17
N GLU A 166 11.13 -27.96 -0.16
CA GLU A 166 12.02 -27.91 0.98
C GLU A 166 12.40 -26.47 1.33
N GLU A 167 12.73 -25.68 0.28
CA GLU A 167 13.02 -24.26 0.44
C GLU A 167 11.78 -23.49 0.94
N ALA A 168 10.59 -23.78 0.39
CA ALA A 168 9.35 -23.16 0.81
C ALA A 168 9.05 -23.43 2.30
N LYS A 169 9.21 -24.66 2.76
CA LYS A 169 9.04 -25.02 4.17
C LYS A 169 10.09 -24.36 5.07
N ALA A 170 11.34 -24.27 4.63
CA ALA A 170 12.41 -23.60 5.38
C ALA A 170 12.14 -22.09 5.51
N GLU A 171 11.79 -21.44 4.41
CA GLU A 171 11.49 -20.01 4.41
C GLU A 171 10.19 -19.67 5.17
N LEU A 172 9.17 -20.52 5.13
CA LEU A 172 7.99 -20.37 5.98
C LEU A 172 8.35 -20.28 7.47
N ARG A 173 9.23 -21.18 7.94
CA ARG A 173 9.73 -21.17 9.33
C ARG A 173 10.54 -19.91 9.63
N ASN A 174 11.39 -19.46 8.69
CA ASN A 174 12.16 -18.24 8.83
C ASN A 174 11.25 -16.99 8.94
N MET A 175 10.21 -16.92 8.10
CA MET A 175 9.23 -15.83 8.12
C MET A 175 8.51 -15.77 9.47
N MET A 176 7.96 -16.89 9.92
CA MET A 176 7.30 -17.01 11.22
C MET A 176 8.26 -16.89 12.40
N GLY A 177 9.57 -17.13 12.17
CA GLY A 177 10.65 -16.97 13.14
C GLY A 177 11.03 -15.51 13.42
N GLY A 178 10.43 -14.54 12.71
CA GLY A 178 10.66 -13.11 12.94
C GLY A 178 11.47 -12.40 11.86
N LYS A 179 11.76 -13.05 10.72
CA LYS A 179 12.45 -12.44 9.56
C LYS A 179 11.83 -11.10 9.14
N PHE A 180 10.51 -10.94 9.31
CA PHE A 180 9.76 -9.74 8.97
C PHE A 180 9.09 -9.07 10.19
N GLY A 181 9.60 -9.33 11.40
CA GLY A 181 9.01 -8.81 12.63
C GLY A 181 7.54 -9.24 12.80
N ALA A 182 6.68 -8.34 13.25
CA ALA A 182 5.26 -8.63 13.45
C ALA A 182 4.53 -9.02 12.14
N ALA A 183 4.98 -8.54 10.98
CA ALA A 183 4.39 -8.91 9.69
C ALA A 183 4.53 -10.40 9.35
N GLY A 184 5.52 -11.09 9.92
CA GLY A 184 5.74 -12.54 9.78
C GLY A 184 4.90 -13.41 10.71
N ASN A 185 4.11 -12.84 11.61
CA ASN A 185 3.28 -13.63 12.54
C ASN A 185 2.20 -14.42 11.79
N THR A 186 1.71 -13.89 10.68
CA THR A 186 0.81 -14.57 9.74
C THR A 186 1.49 -14.63 8.38
N VAL A 187 1.45 -15.79 7.74
CA VAL A 187 1.94 -15.99 6.37
C VAL A 187 0.80 -16.47 5.50
N VAL A 188 0.56 -15.78 4.40
CA VAL A 188 -0.39 -16.18 3.36
C VAL A 188 0.36 -17.00 2.33
N ILE A 189 -0.02 -18.24 2.14
CA ILE A 189 0.49 -19.13 1.08
C ILE A 189 -0.50 -19.08 -0.08
N GLU A 190 -0.01 -18.79 -1.28
CA GLU A 190 -0.84 -18.63 -2.47
C GLU A 190 -0.39 -19.53 -3.62
N GLN A 191 -1.35 -19.88 -4.45
CA GLN A 191 -1.06 -20.45 -5.76
C GLN A 191 -0.34 -19.41 -6.65
N PHE A 192 0.69 -19.85 -7.35
CA PHE A 192 1.35 -19.00 -8.34
C PHE A 192 0.46 -18.80 -9.57
N LEU A 193 0.21 -17.54 -9.92
CA LEU A 193 -0.52 -17.17 -11.12
C LEU A 193 0.46 -16.85 -12.25
N LYS A 194 0.28 -17.50 -13.40
CA LYS A 194 1.04 -17.19 -14.63
C LYS A 194 0.28 -16.16 -15.45
N GLY A 195 0.96 -15.12 -15.93
CA GLY A 195 0.32 -14.10 -16.76
C GLY A 195 1.17 -12.85 -16.92
N ILE A 196 0.57 -11.85 -17.56
CA ILE A 196 1.14 -10.51 -17.67
C ILE A 196 0.58 -9.68 -16.54
N GLU A 197 1.46 -9.03 -15.78
CA GLU A 197 1.08 -8.14 -14.68
C GLU A 197 0.69 -6.77 -15.24
N VAL A 198 -0.50 -6.30 -14.88
CA VAL A 198 -1.04 -5.01 -15.30
C VAL A 198 -1.63 -4.30 -14.08
N SER A 199 -1.25 -3.04 -13.89
CA SER A 199 -1.85 -2.16 -12.91
C SER A 199 -3.00 -1.37 -13.52
N VAL A 200 -4.17 -1.45 -12.90
CA VAL A 200 -5.35 -0.64 -13.27
C VAL A 200 -5.62 0.33 -12.13
N PHE A 201 -5.62 1.62 -12.45
CA PHE A 201 -5.82 2.69 -11.47
C PHE A 201 -7.25 3.18 -11.51
N VAL A 202 -7.87 3.29 -10.34
CA VAL A 202 -9.25 3.77 -10.20
C VAL A 202 -9.28 4.89 -9.18
N LEU A 203 -9.79 6.05 -9.58
CA LEU A 203 -10.13 7.13 -8.67
C LEU A 203 -11.62 7.03 -8.35
N THR A 204 -11.97 6.96 -7.07
CA THR A 204 -13.36 6.82 -6.64
C THR A 204 -13.74 7.82 -5.55
N SER A 205 -14.99 8.29 -5.59
CA SER A 205 -15.62 9.11 -4.55
C SER A 205 -16.65 8.31 -3.72
N GLY A 206 -16.59 6.99 -3.79
CA GLY A 206 -17.51 6.06 -3.14
C GLY A 206 -18.55 5.48 -4.12
N LYS A 207 -19.40 6.29 -4.72
CA LYS A 207 -20.40 5.83 -5.72
C LYS A 207 -19.90 6.00 -7.15
N ASP A 208 -19.22 7.11 -7.41
CA ASP A 208 -18.68 7.42 -8.73
C ASP A 208 -17.23 6.98 -8.81
N TYR A 209 -16.79 6.60 -10.01
CA TYR A 209 -15.40 6.21 -10.25
C TYR A 209 -14.94 6.65 -11.64
N LEU A 210 -13.64 6.85 -11.76
CA LEU A 210 -12.95 7.10 -13.01
C LEU A 210 -11.80 6.11 -13.15
N ILE A 211 -11.77 5.37 -14.25
CA ILE A 211 -10.63 4.50 -14.59
C ILE A 211 -9.56 5.39 -15.24
N LEU A 212 -8.37 5.36 -14.67
CA LEU A 212 -7.20 6.05 -15.20
C LEU A 212 -6.45 5.10 -16.16
N PRO A 213 -5.51 5.62 -16.96
CA PRO A 213 -4.69 4.78 -17.84
C PRO A 213 -4.00 3.66 -17.06
N GLU A 214 -4.10 2.45 -17.59
CA GLU A 214 -3.41 1.28 -17.08
C GLU A 214 -1.90 1.33 -17.37
N ALA A 215 -1.14 0.59 -16.59
CA ALA A 215 0.29 0.43 -16.78
C ALA A 215 0.68 -1.05 -16.71
N LYS A 216 1.48 -1.49 -17.68
CA LYS A 216 2.11 -2.81 -17.61
C LYS A 216 3.28 -2.75 -16.64
N ASP A 217 3.31 -3.67 -15.70
CA ASP A 217 4.47 -3.81 -14.83
C ASP A 217 5.63 -4.44 -15.60
N SER A 218 6.80 -3.79 -15.55
CA SER A 218 8.04 -4.25 -16.19
C SER A 218 9.10 -4.71 -15.19
N ILE A 219 8.69 -5.01 -13.95
CA ILE A 219 9.62 -5.52 -12.95
C ILE A 219 10.13 -6.88 -13.39
N GLU A 220 11.35 -6.91 -13.90
CA GLU A 220 12.10 -8.16 -14.01
C GLU A 220 12.36 -8.64 -12.58
N ARG A 221 11.70 -9.71 -12.19
CA ARG A 221 11.98 -10.38 -10.92
C ARG A 221 13.39 -10.96 -10.98
N ARG A 222 14.33 -10.30 -10.31
CA ARG A 222 15.68 -10.82 -10.09
C ARG A 222 15.71 -11.73 -8.87
#